data_bfa7d350521efa7b13fa359675a54b9a
#
_entry.id   bfa7d350521efa7b13fa359675a54b9a
#
_cell.length_a   1.000
_cell.length_b   1.000
_cell.length_c   1.000
_cell.angle_alpha   90.00
_cell.angle_beta   90.00
_cell.angle_gamma   90.00
#
_symmetry.space_group_name_H-M   'P 1'
#
loop_
_entity.id
_entity.type
_entity.pdbx_description
1 polymer ?
#
loop_
_entity_poly.entity_id
_entity_poly.type
_entity_poly.pdbx_seq_one_letter_code
_entity_poly.pdbx_strand_id
1 'polypeptide(L)'
;MNTKREFWQRNAMAVIGMLIFSAGINLFIVPANLYNGGVLGISQVLRTVLVRYLHVAAGTTDIAGIINMFLNIPLFALAYVFVGKKFFFRTLVCVISQTLFLSLIPIPAVPIVQDSLTASIIGGIFGGTGIGIALQSGGSSGGLDIVGMIFTKRFKGFSVGKVSLSVNAISSIICAFLFGL
;
A
#
# COMPACT_ATOMS: atom_id res chain seq x y z
N MET A 1 14.14 -28.97 -6.60
CA MET A 1 14.22 -27.48 -6.71
C MET A 1 14.54 -26.93 -5.33
N ASN A 2 15.57 -26.11 -5.21
CA ASN A 2 16.15 -25.74 -3.91
C ASN A 2 15.21 -24.78 -3.17
N THR A 3 14.46 -25.28 -2.19
CA THR A 3 13.46 -24.54 -1.38
C THR A 3 14.01 -23.24 -0.75
N LYS A 4 15.32 -23.20 -0.45
CA LYS A 4 16.01 -22.01 0.05
C LYS A 4 16.13 -20.92 -1.02
N ARG A 5 16.47 -21.27 -2.28
CA ARG A 5 16.58 -20.32 -3.39
C ARG A 5 15.24 -19.68 -3.73
N GLU A 6 14.19 -20.47 -3.75
CA GLU A 6 12.82 -19.97 -3.98
C GLU A 6 12.36 -19.02 -2.86
N PHE A 7 12.69 -19.32 -1.61
CA PHE A 7 12.40 -18.45 -0.48
C PHE A 7 13.07 -17.07 -0.63
N TRP A 8 14.37 -17.04 -0.95
CA TRP A 8 15.10 -15.78 -1.12
C TRP A 8 14.62 -14.99 -2.34
N GLN A 9 14.34 -15.65 -3.46
CA GLN A 9 13.82 -15.00 -4.66
C GLN A 9 12.47 -14.32 -4.39
N ARG A 10 11.54 -15.00 -3.70
CA ARG A 10 10.23 -14.43 -3.38
C ARG A 10 10.32 -13.28 -2.40
N ASN A 11 11.19 -13.34 -1.41
CA ASN A 11 11.40 -12.20 -0.50
C ASN A 11 12.06 -11.01 -1.22
N ALA A 12 13.02 -11.24 -2.09
CA ALA A 12 13.59 -10.18 -2.93
C ALA A 12 12.54 -9.52 -3.82
N MET A 13 11.66 -10.31 -4.45
CA MET A 13 10.52 -9.78 -5.22
C MET A 13 9.60 -8.92 -4.33
N ALA A 14 9.30 -9.37 -3.11
CA ALA A 14 8.48 -8.60 -2.17
C ALA A 14 9.12 -7.24 -1.86
N VAL A 15 10.40 -7.20 -1.56
CA VAL A 15 11.15 -5.97 -1.26
C VAL A 15 11.20 -5.03 -2.47
N ILE A 16 11.52 -5.56 -3.67
CA ILE A 16 11.54 -4.77 -4.91
C ILE A 16 10.15 -4.21 -5.23
N GLY A 17 9.11 -5.02 -5.09
CA GLY A 17 7.73 -4.56 -5.29
C GLY A 17 7.37 -3.40 -4.38
N MET A 18 7.76 -3.47 -3.10
CA MET A 18 7.49 -2.40 -2.15
C MET A 18 8.36 -1.16 -2.37
N LEU A 19 9.58 -1.31 -2.89
CA LEU A 19 10.40 -0.17 -3.31
C LEU A 19 9.72 0.60 -4.46
N ILE A 20 9.27 -0.12 -5.51
CA ILE A 20 8.57 0.49 -6.65
C ILE A 20 7.28 1.16 -6.19
N PHE A 21 6.49 0.49 -5.36
CA PHE A 21 5.26 1.03 -4.79
C PHE A 21 5.52 2.34 -4.02
N SER A 22 6.46 2.31 -3.07
CA SER A 22 6.77 3.46 -2.21
C SER A 22 7.34 4.63 -2.99
N ALA A 23 8.14 4.36 -4.02
CA ALA A 23 8.63 5.38 -4.95
C ALA A 23 7.47 6.07 -5.69
N GLY A 24 6.51 5.30 -6.20
CA GLY A 24 5.32 5.85 -6.84
C GLY A 24 4.51 6.76 -5.92
N ILE A 25 4.33 6.35 -4.67
CA ILE A 25 3.60 7.12 -3.67
C ILE A 25 4.33 8.42 -3.30
N ASN A 26 5.59 8.34 -2.88
CA ASN A 26 6.31 9.51 -2.37
C ASN A 26 6.74 10.50 -3.46
N LEU A 27 6.99 10.03 -4.69
CA LEU A 27 7.45 10.91 -5.76
C LEU A 27 6.32 11.53 -6.59
N PHE A 28 5.16 10.87 -6.68
CA PHE A 28 4.09 11.32 -7.58
C PHE A 28 2.76 11.59 -6.85
N ILE A 29 2.32 10.72 -5.95
CA ILE A 29 0.99 10.83 -5.32
C ILE A 29 0.99 11.89 -4.21
N VAL A 30 1.91 11.77 -3.26
CA VAL A 30 1.95 12.65 -2.08
C VAL A 30 2.26 14.11 -2.45
N PRO A 31 3.26 14.42 -3.33
CA PRO A 31 3.54 15.80 -3.70
C PRO A 31 2.39 16.48 -4.47
N ALA A 32 1.59 15.71 -5.19
CA ALA A 32 0.41 16.20 -5.89
C ALA A 32 -0.82 16.40 -4.97
N ASN A 33 -0.66 16.26 -3.65
CA ASN A 33 -1.73 16.28 -2.65
C ASN A 33 -2.82 15.21 -2.89
N LEU A 34 -2.44 14.12 -3.53
CA LEU A 34 -3.31 12.98 -3.74
C LEU A 34 -3.13 11.97 -2.60
N TYR A 35 -4.20 11.22 -2.33
CA TYR A 35 -4.20 10.16 -1.33
C TYR A 35 -4.35 8.81 -2.01
N ASN A 36 -3.70 7.80 -1.45
CA ASN A 36 -3.84 6.44 -1.92
C ASN A 36 -5.19 5.84 -1.47
N GLY A 37 -5.57 4.72 -2.07
CA GLY A 37 -6.74 3.97 -1.60
C GLY A 37 -6.41 3.06 -0.40
N GLY A 38 -7.45 2.49 0.19
CA GLY A 38 -7.32 1.47 1.23
C GLY A 38 -6.74 1.97 2.55
N VAL A 39 -6.09 1.06 3.29
CA VAL A 39 -5.55 1.35 4.63
C VAL A 39 -4.40 2.36 4.57
N LEU A 40 -3.59 2.35 3.50
CA LEU A 40 -2.54 3.35 3.33
C LEU A 40 -3.12 4.75 3.14
N GLY A 41 -4.21 4.90 2.41
CA GLY A 41 -4.91 6.18 2.28
C GLY A 41 -5.41 6.71 3.62
N ILE A 42 -6.02 5.85 4.44
CA ILE A 42 -6.40 6.19 5.82
C ILE A 42 -5.17 6.64 6.63
N SER A 43 -4.04 5.94 6.48
CA SER A 43 -2.78 6.30 7.15
C SER A 43 -2.26 7.66 6.72
N GLN A 44 -2.38 8.00 5.44
CA GLN A 44 -1.99 9.31 4.90
C GLN A 44 -2.89 10.43 5.41
N VAL A 45 -4.20 10.20 5.46
CA VAL A 45 -5.15 11.15 6.07
C VAL A 45 -4.81 11.37 7.53
N LEU A 46 -4.59 10.30 8.29
CA LEU A 46 -4.24 10.36 9.70
C LEU A 46 -2.91 11.11 9.91
N ARG A 47 -1.89 10.85 9.08
CA ARG A 47 -0.65 11.62 9.06
C ARG A 47 -0.93 13.10 8.87
N THR A 48 -1.77 13.45 7.90
CA THR A 48 -2.08 14.85 7.60
C THR A 48 -2.73 15.54 8.80
N VAL A 49 -3.65 14.86 9.48
CA VAL A 49 -4.27 15.36 10.72
C VAL A 49 -3.21 15.53 11.82
N LEU A 50 -2.34 14.54 12.05
CA LEU A 50 -1.31 14.62 13.08
C LEU A 50 -0.33 15.77 12.84
N VAL A 51 0.13 15.93 11.59
CA VAL A 51 1.10 16.98 11.24
C VAL A 51 0.44 18.36 11.26
N ARG A 52 -0.77 18.51 10.69
CA ARG A 52 -1.40 19.81 10.49
C ARG A 52 -2.09 20.35 11.73
N TYR A 53 -2.74 19.48 12.53
CA TYR A 53 -3.51 19.91 13.69
C TYR A 53 -2.82 19.66 15.02
N LEU A 54 -2.02 18.59 15.13
CA LEU A 54 -1.29 18.27 16.37
C LEU A 54 0.17 18.69 16.33
N HIS A 55 0.61 19.35 15.24
CA HIS A 55 1.98 19.89 15.06
C HIS A 55 3.09 18.85 15.33
N VAL A 56 2.81 17.58 15.06
CA VAL A 56 3.83 16.54 15.19
C VAL A 56 4.89 16.78 14.12
N ALA A 57 6.12 17.04 14.55
CA ALA A 57 7.24 17.28 13.65
C ALA A 57 7.59 15.98 12.90
N ALA A 58 7.09 15.84 11.67
CA ALA A 58 7.40 14.70 10.81
C ALA A 58 8.69 14.91 9.97
N GLY A 59 9.25 16.13 9.98
CA GLY A 59 10.38 16.47 9.12
C GLY A 59 10.09 16.21 7.64
N THR A 60 11.08 15.72 6.91
CA THR A 60 10.94 15.27 5.51
C THR A 60 10.51 13.80 5.38
N THR A 61 10.31 13.12 6.49
CA THR A 61 10.02 11.68 6.56
C THR A 61 8.52 11.44 6.56
N ASP A 62 8.04 10.53 5.70
CA ASP A 62 6.63 10.16 5.69
C ASP A 62 6.31 9.13 6.78
N ILE A 63 5.61 9.58 7.84
CA ILE A 63 5.16 8.72 8.94
C ILE A 63 3.93 7.88 8.57
N ALA A 64 3.34 8.06 7.38
CA ALA A 64 2.20 7.27 6.94
C ALA A 64 2.51 5.77 6.89
N GLY A 65 3.75 5.40 6.55
CA GLY A 65 4.20 4.00 6.56
C GLY A 65 4.13 3.37 7.95
N ILE A 66 4.54 4.11 8.99
CA ILE A 66 4.49 3.65 10.38
C ILE A 66 3.04 3.48 10.82
N ILE A 67 2.18 4.47 10.54
CA ILE A 67 0.75 4.41 10.85
C ILE A 67 0.10 3.22 10.12
N ASN A 68 0.42 3.02 8.84
CA ASN A 68 -0.06 1.91 8.05
C ASN A 68 0.34 0.55 8.66
N MET A 69 1.55 0.43 9.16
CA MET A 69 2.01 -0.79 9.83
C MET A 69 1.14 -1.12 11.05
N PHE A 70 0.85 -0.13 11.91
CA PHE A 70 0.00 -0.32 13.08
C PHE A 70 -1.44 -0.67 12.70
N LEU A 71 -2.03 0.02 11.71
CA LEU A 71 -3.37 -0.26 11.24
C LEU A 71 -3.50 -1.65 10.58
N ASN A 72 -2.40 -2.22 10.09
CA ASN A 72 -2.38 -3.57 9.54
C ASN A 72 -2.30 -4.68 10.60
N ILE A 73 -2.05 -4.38 11.89
CA ILE A 73 -1.95 -5.42 12.94
C ILE A 73 -3.17 -6.35 12.97
N PRO A 74 -4.43 -5.86 13.02
CA PRO A 74 -5.59 -6.73 13.02
C PRO A 74 -5.71 -7.53 11.71
N LEU A 75 -5.33 -6.94 10.58
CA LEU A 75 -5.35 -7.62 9.28
C LEU A 75 -4.29 -8.74 9.20
N PHE A 76 -3.16 -8.59 9.88
CA PHE A 76 -2.16 -9.65 10.00
C PHE A 76 -2.70 -10.85 10.76
N ALA A 77 -3.48 -10.64 11.82
CA ALA A 77 -4.12 -11.73 12.54
C ALA A 77 -5.08 -12.49 11.60
N LEU A 78 -5.89 -11.77 10.80
CA LEU A 78 -6.76 -12.37 9.80
C LEU A 78 -5.98 -13.11 8.72
N ALA A 79 -4.87 -12.54 8.23
CA ALA A 79 -4.00 -13.17 7.24
C ALA A 79 -3.43 -14.50 7.76
N TYR A 80 -2.99 -14.52 9.02
CA TYR A 80 -2.43 -15.72 9.66
C TYR A 80 -3.48 -16.85 9.76
N VAL A 81 -4.69 -16.50 10.23
CA VAL A 81 -5.77 -17.47 10.48
C VAL A 81 -6.39 -17.96 9.16
N PHE A 82 -6.75 -17.07 8.25
CA PHE A 82 -7.55 -17.40 7.06
C PHE A 82 -6.73 -17.72 5.83
N VAL A 83 -5.56 -17.11 5.66
CA VAL A 83 -4.73 -17.35 4.48
C VAL A 83 -3.60 -18.33 4.77
N GLY A 84 -2.87 -18.14 5.87
CA GLY A 84 -1.87 -19.08 6.37
C GLY A 84 -0.50 -18.44 6.62
N LYS A 85 0.35 -19.20 7.33
CA LYS A 85 1.65 -18.74 7.86
C LYS A 85 2.60 -18.19 6.80
N LYS A 86 2.71 -18.87 5.65
CA LYS A 86 3.63 -18.43 4.57
C LYS A 86 3.25 -17.07 4.01
N PHE A 87 1.95 -16.83 3.80
CA PHE A 87 1.43 -15.55 3.35
C PHE A 87 1.64 -14.46 4.40
N PHE A 88 1.34 -14.75 5.66
CA PHE A 88 1.55 -13.84 6.77
C PHE A 88 3.00 -13.33 6.85
N PHE A 89 3.99 -14.23 6.86
CA PHE A 89 5.41 -13.82 6.95
C PHE A 89 5.85 -12.99 5.75
N ARG A 90 5.41 -13.31 4.54
CA ARG A 90 5.74 -12.52 3.34
C ARG A 90 5.05 -11.16 3.36
N THR A 91 3.80 -11.10 3.81
CA THR A 91 3.08 -9.84 3.99
C THR A 91 3.78 -8.96 5.02
N LEU A 92 4.28 -9.55 6.10
CA LEU A 92 5.08 -8.83 7.10
C LEU A 92 6.35 -8.24 6.47
N VAL A 93 7.07 -9.01 5.65
CA VAL A 93 8.24 -8.50 4.89
C VAL A 93 7.82 -7.35 3.96
N CYS A 94 6.72 -7.49 3.23
CA CYS A 94 6.22 -6.42 2.36
C CYS A 94 5.93 -5.14 3.15
N VAL A 95 5.16 -5.23 4.25
CA VAL A 95 4.73 -4.06 5.02
C VAL A 95 5.91 -3.38 5.73
N ILE A 96 6.86 -4.15 6.28
CA ILE A 96 8.09 -3.59 6.86
C ILE A 96 8.91 -2.87 5.77
N SER A 97 9.11 -3.52 4.61
CA SER A 97 9.85 -2.91 3.49
C SER A 97 9.16 -1.64 2.99
N GLN A 98 7.83 -1.65 2.86
CA GLN A 98 7.03 -0.48 2.50
C GLN A 98 7.21 0.66 3.51
N THR A 99 7.11 0.37 4.80
CA THR A 99 7.30 1.36 5.87
C THR A 99 8.69 1.99 5.79
N LEU A 100 9.73 1.17 5.63
CA LEU A 100 11.11 1.65 5.47
C LEU A 100 11.26 2.54 4.23
N PHE A 101 10.78 2.10 3.07
CA PHE A 101 10.92 2.87 1.84
C PHE A 101 10.08 4.15 1.83
N LEU A 102 8.87 4.16 2.39
CA LEU A 102 8.10 5.40 2.57
C LEU A 102 8.81 6.39 3.49
N SER A 103 9.55 5.90 4.49
CA SER A 103 10.33 6.75 5.38
C SER A 103 11.66 7.22 4.77
N LEU A 104 12.28 6.41 3.91
CA LEU A 104 13.59 6.69 3.32
C LEU A 104 13.52 7.53 2.04
N ILE A 105 12.48 7.34 1.23
CA ILE A 105 12.30 8.09 -0.01
C ILE A 105 11.73 9.48 0.34
N PRO A 106 12.49 10.57 0.12
CA PRO A 106 12.02 11.89 0.47
C PRO A 106 10.84 12.30 -0.43
N ILE A 107 9.92 13.07 0.15
CA ILE A 107 8.81 13.67 -0.58
C ILE A 107 9.32 14.98 -1.18
N PRO A 108 9.31 15.17 -2.51
CA PRO A 108 9.70 16.41 -3.15
C PRO A 108 8.83 17.58 -2.68
N ALA A 109 9.46 18.71 -2.34
CA ALA A 109 8.74 19.93 -1.95
C ALA A 109 7.92 20.53 -3.10
N VAL A 110 8.36 20.32 -4.33
CA VAL A 110 7.63 20.69 -5.54
C VAL A 110 7.28 19.41 -6.31
N PRO A 111 6.02 19.24 -6.73
CA PRO A 111 5.63 18.07 -7.50
C PRO A 111 6.48 17.90 -8.75
N ILE A 112 7.00 16.66 -8.98
CA ILE A 112 7.75 16.33 -10.21
C ILE A 112 6.85 16.49 -11.44
N VAL A 113 5.56 16.18 -11.27
CA VAL A 113 4.51 16.35 -12.29
C VAL A 113 3.46 17.28 -11.68
N GLN A 114 3.25 18.42 -12.33
CA GLN A 114 2.32 19.45 -11.84
C GLN A 114 0.86 19.11 -12.09
N ASP A 115 0.59 18.37 -13.17
CA ASP A 115 -0.77 17.93 -13.50
C ASP A 115 -1.16 16.71 -12.63
N SER A 116 -2.21 16.90 -11.82
CA SER A 116 -2.69 15.88 -10.88
C SER A 116 -3.16 14.58 -11.56
N LEU A 117 -3.74 14.70 -12.77
CA LEU A 117 -4.18 13.52 -13.52
C LEU A 117 -2.97 12.70 -13.98
N THR A 118 -1.99 13.35 -14.56
CA THR A 118 -0.73 12.70 -15.00
C THR A 118 0.01 12.09 -13.80
N ALA A 119 0.09 12.82 -12.67
CA ALA A 119 0.70 12.32 -11.45
C ALA A 119 -0.02 11.07 -10.93
N SER A 120 -1.37 11.06 -10.96
CA SER A 120 -2.16 9.90 -10.52
C SER A 120 -1.98 8.69 -11.44
N ILE A 121 -1.87 8.88 -12.75
CA ILE A 121 -1.63 7.80 -13.71
C ILE A 121 -0.24 7.19 -13.48
N ILE A 122 0.80 8.01 -13.39
CA ILE A 122 2.17 7.54 -13.17
C ILE A 122 2.26 6.83 -11.80
N GLY A 123 1.78 7.47 -10.75
CA GLY A 123 1.74 6.89 -9.41
C GLY A 123 0.94 5.58 -9.35
N GLY A 124 -0.17 5.52 -10.09
CA GLY A 124 -0.99 4.32 -10.24
C GLY A 124 -0.25 3.17 -10.95
N ILE A 125 0.54 3.47 -11.99
CA ILE A 125 1.37 2.47 -12.68
C ILE A 125 2.44 1.91 -11.73
N PHE A 126 3.16 2.78 -11.03
CA PHE A 126 4.15 2.36 -10.03
C PHE A 126 3.49 1.55 -8.89
N GLY A 127 2.39 2.07 -8.36
CA GLY A 127 1.64 1.44 -7.28
C GLY A 127 1.12 0.05 -7.68
N GLY A 128 0.45 -0.04 -8.83
CA GLY A 128 -0.09 -1.30 -9.37
C GLY A 128 0.99 -2.31 -9.67
N THR A 129 2.10 -1.88 -10.27
CA THR A 129 3.27 -2.74 -10.56
C THR A 129 3.87 -3.27 -9.26
N GLY A 130 4.11 -2.40 -8.27
CA GLY A 130 4.67 -2.77 -6.98
C GLY A 130 3.79 -3.78 -6.23
N ILE A 131 2.48 -3.52 -6.14
CA ILE A 131 1.51 -4.46 -5.54
C ILE A 131 1.47 -5.78 -6.32
N GLY A 132 1.47 -5.72 -7.65
CA GLY A 132 1.45 -6.91 -8.50
C GLY A 132 2.65 -7.82 -8.23
N ILE A 133 3.87 -7.27 -8.12
CA ILE A 133 5.09 -8.01 -7.78
C ILE A 133 4.99 -8.59 -6.35
N ALA A 134 4.49 -7.82 -5.39
CA ALA A 134 4.30 -8.29 -4.02
C ALA A 134 3.33 -9.48 -3.95
N LEU A 135 2.20 -9.41 -4.65
CA LEU A 135 1.23 -10.50 -4.73
C LEU A 135 1.83 -11.74 -5.41
N GLN A 136 2.61 -11.58 -6.49
CA GLN A 136 3.33 -12.68 -7.14
C GLN A 136 4.37 -13.33 -6.22
N SER A 137 4.99 -12.56 -5.32
CA SER A 137 5.88 -13.12 -4.29
C SER A 137 5.14 -14.03 -3.31
N GLY A 138 3.81 -13.90 -3.22
CA GLY A 138 2.91 -14.57 -2.29
C GLY A 138 2.78 -13.82 -0.97
N GLY A 139 3.06 -12.51 -0.97
CA GLY A 139 2.77 -11.56 0.10
C GLY A 139 1.67 -10.57 -0.31
N SER A 140 1.54 -9.47 0.42
CA SER A 140 0.59 -8.38 0.19
C SER A 140 1.18 -7.08 0.73
N SER A 141 0.77 -5.95 0.16
CA SER A 141 1.09 -4.62 0.71
C SER A 141 0.35 -4.33 2.04
N GLY A 142 -0.45 -5.28 2.51
CA GLY A 142 -1.36 -5.09 3.64
C GLY A 142 -2.73 -4.57 3.19
N GLY A 143 -3.52 -4.11 4.16
CA GLY A 143 -4.79 -3.47 3.89
C GLY A 143 -5.82 -4.36 3.20
N LEU A 144 -6.52 -3.79 2.24
CA LEU A 144 -7.60 -4.45 1.49
C LEU A 144 -7.14 -5.65 0.67
N ASP A 145 -5.86 -5.74 0.32
CA ASP A 145 -5.32 -6.90 -0.39
C ASP A 145 -5.41 -8.18 0.43
N ILE A 146 -5.23 -8.08 1.78
CA ILE A 146 -5.43 -9.21 2.68
C ILE A 146 -6.87 -9.68 2.63
N VAL A 147 -7.82 -8.74 2.68
CA VAL A 147 -9.25 -9.03 2.56
C VAL A 147 -9.54 -9.69 1.20
N GLY A 148 -9.00 -9.10 0.12
CA GLY A 148 -9.10 -9.65 -1.23
C GLY A 148 -8.56 -11.07 -1.33
N MET A 149 -7.43 -11.37 -0.68
CA MET A 149 -6.84 -12.70 -0.66
C MET A 149 -7.72 -13.71 0.11
N ILE A 150 -8.34 -13.30 1.22
CA ILE A 150 -9.29 -14.14 1.97
C ILE A 150 -10.50 -14.48 1.08
N PHE A 151 -11.07 -13.47 0.39
CA PHE A 151 -12.18 -13.67 -0.54
C PHE A 151 -11.81 -14.59 -1.70
N THR A 152 -10.66 -14.38 -2.32
CA THR A 152 -10.19 -15.24 -3.42
C THR A 152 -10.00 -16.69 -2.99
N LYS A 153 -9.58 -16.91 -1.74
CA LYS A 153 -9.41 -18.26 -1.19
C LYS A 153 -10.75 -18.93 -0.85
N ARG A 154 -11.76 -18.14 -0.46
CA ARG A 154 -13.07 -18.64 -0.04
C ARG A 154 -14.02 -18.84 -1.23
N PHE A 155 -13.93 -17.99 -2.25
CA PHE A 155 -14.88 -17.96 -3.38
C PHE A 155 -14.13 -18.09 -4.70
N LYS A 156 -14.46 -19.14 -5.47
CA LYS A 156 -13.91 -19.36 -6.81
C LYS A 156 -14.42 -18.27 -7.77
N GLY A 157 -13.52 -17.69 -8.58
CA GLY A 157 -13.87 -16.66 -9.57
C GLY A 157 -13.58 -15.22 -9.15
N PHE A 158 -13.22 -14.98 -7.89
CA PHE A 158 -12.71 -13.67 -7.43
C PHE A 158 -11.19 -13.58 -7.57
N SER A 159 -10.69 -12.38 -7.84
CA SER A 159 -9.27 -12.08 -7.77
C SER A 159 -9.03 -10.93 -6.79
N VAL A 160 -7.86 -10.88 -6.18
CA VAL A 160 -7.48 -9.79 -5.25
C VAL A 160 -7.70 -8.43 -5.89
N GLY A 161 -7.25 -8.26 -7.15
CA GLY A 161 -7.43 -7.02 -7.89
C GLY A 161 -8.88 -6.61 -8.10
N LYS A 162 -9.78 -7.55 -8.40
CA LYS A 162 -11.23 -7.26 -8.53
C LYS A 162 -11.82 -6.77 -7.23
N VAL A 163 -11.47 -7.40 -6.10
CA VAL A 163 -11.97 -7.01 -4.77
C VAL A 163 -11.42 -5.63 -4.41
N SER A 164 -10.12 -5.40 -4.53
CA SER A 164 -9.51 -4.10 -4.26
C SER A 164 -10.09 -2.99 -5.14
N LEU A 165 -10.26 -3.24 -6.45
CA LEU A 165 -10.85 -2.27 -7.37
C LEU A 165 -12.30 -1.92 -6.97
N SER A 166 -13.12 -2.93 -6.66
CA SER A 166 -14.51 -2.70 -6.25
C SER A 166 -14.62 -1.87 -4.97
N VAL A 167 -13.82 -2.20 -3.96
CA VAL A 167 -13.83 -1.47 -2.68
C VAL A 167 -13.32 -0.04 -2.87
N ASN A 168 -12.23 0.15 -3.60
CA ASN A 168 -11.69 1.48 -3.88
C ASN A 168 -12.66 2.33 -4.71
N ALA A 169 -13.30 1.75 -5.73
CA ALA A 169 -14.31 2.45 -6.53
C ALA A 169 -15.51 2.89 -5.68
N ILE A 170 -16.04 1.99 -4.83
CA ILE A 170 -17.13 2.33 -3.92
C ILE A 170 -16.72 3.44 -2.95
N SER A 171 -15.54 3.33 -2.35
CA SER A 171 -15.00 4.36 -1.45
C SER A 171 -14.87 5.71 -2.15
N SER A 172 -14.34 5.74 -3.38
CA SER A 172 -14.20 6.97 -4.17
C SER A 172 -15.55 7.59 -4.52
N ILE A 173 -16.54 6.78 -4.90
CA ILE A 173 -17.91 7.24 -5.16
C ILE A 173 -18.52 7.86 -3.90
N ILE A 174 -18.39 7.19 -2.76
CA ILE A 174 -18.90 7.72 -1.48
C ILE A 174 -18.21 9.04 -1.12
N CYS A 175 -16.90 9.13 -1.28
CA CYS A 175 -16.15 10.36 -1.03
C CYS A 175 -16.61 11.49 -1.98
N ALA A 176 -16.81 11.20 -3.26
CA ALA A 176 -17.30 12.17 -4.23
C ALA A 176 -18.68 12.74 -3.84
N PHE A 177 -19.60 11.87 -3.39
CA PHE A 177 -20.92 12.31 -2.93
C PHE A 177 -20.88 13.11 -1.62
N LEU A 178 -20.02 12.75 -0.67
CA LEU A 178 -19.95 13.39 0.63
C LEU A 178 -19.19 14.71 0.62
N PHE A 179 -18.16 14.81 -0.21
CA PHE A 179 -17.25 15.96 -0.23
C PHE A 179 -17.38 16.82 -1.48
N GLY A 180 -18.28 16.49 -2.41
CA GLY A 180 -18.58 17.30 -3.61
C GLY A 180 -17.43 17.36 -4.61
N LEU A 181 -16.61 16.30 -4.68
CA LEU A 181 -15.49 16.17 -5.61
C LEU A 181 -15.91 15.47 -6.89
#